data_340810a1373980f995a64257152abe4a
#
_entry.id   340810a1373980f995a64257152abe4a
#
_cell.length_a   1.000
_cell.length_b   1.000
_cell.length_c   1.000
_cell.angle_alpha   90.00
_cell.angle_beta   90.00
_cell.angle_gamma   90.00
#
_symmetry.space_group_name_H-M   'P 1'
#
loop_
_entity.id
_entity.type
_entity.pdbx_description
1 polymer ?
#
loop_
_entity_poly.entity_id
_entity_poly.type
_entity_poly.pdbx_seq_one_letter_code
_entity_poly.pdbx_strand_id
1 'polypeptide(L)'
;MFTTLLILHGLLAVALLGGITHQLVSTWRAPAPAKNFIGKYAAVNGAAYTNAMIVLYVAAAILGGIIYAPYRLDIRTTLEDLNLPAANGVFELKEHLIAIGLFMLPAYWLYWRTPLAAEHATARKVITTILALFIWYGFLVGHIINNIKGFGQ
;
A
#
# COMPACT_ATOMS: atom_id res chain seq x y z
N MET A 1 -3.26 14.29 -19.11
CA MET A 1 -4.21 13.34 -18.49
C MET A 1 -3.51 12.30 -17.60
N PHE A 2 -2.56 11.52 -18.14
CA PHE A 2 -1.88 10.47 -17.34
C PHE A 2 -1.06 11.00 -16.17
N THR A 3 -0.39 12.14 -16.31
CA THR A 3 0.32 12.80 -15.21
C THR A 3 -0.60 13.13 -14.02
N THR A 4 -1.81 13.62 -14.30
CA THR A 4 -2.80 13.91 -13.25
C THR A 4 -3.25 12.64 -12.52
N LEU A 5 -3.50 11.55 -13.27
CA LEU A 5 -3.84 10.26 -12.69
C LEU A 5 -2.70 9.70 -11.84
N LEU A 6 -1.45 9.87 -12.28
CA LEU A 6 -0.27 9.46 -11.52
C LEU A 6 -0.14 10.23 -10.21
N ILE A 7 -0.37 11.54 -10.23
CA ILE A 7 -0.36 12.38 -9.01
C ILE A 7 -1.46 11.92 -8.04
N LEU A 8 -2.69 11.71 -8.54
CA LEU A 8 -3.80 11.22 -7.70
C LEU A 8 -3.50 9.86 -7.12
N HIS A 9 -2.98 8.93 -7.93
CA HIS A 9 -2.55 7.62 -7.47
C HIS A 9 -1.48 7.72 -6.37
N GLY A 10 -0.49 8.59 -6.56
CA GLY A 10 0.56 8.85 -5.58
C GLY A 10 0.02 9.40 -4.24
N LEU A 11 -0.93 10.33 -4.29
CA LEU A 11 -1.58 10.88 -3.09
C LEU A 11 -2.37 9.82 -2.32
N LEU A 12 -3.13 8.97 -3.02
CA LEU A 12 -3.83 7.85 -2.41
C LEU A 12 -2.85 6.83 -1.81
N ALA A 13 -1.74 6.55 -2.50
CA ALA A 13 -0.71 5.65 -2.02
C ALA A 13 -0.04 6.17 -0.74
N VAL A 14 0.25 7.47 -0.64
CA VAL A 14 0.80 8.11 0.58
C VAL A 14 -0.20 8.01 1.74
N ALA A 15 -1.48 8.31 1.51
CA ALA A 15 -2.51 8.19 2.54
C ALA A 15 -2.65 6.74 3.03
N LEU A 16 -2.68 5.78 2.10
CA LEU A 16 -2.73 4.35 2.39
C LEU A 16 -1.50 3.89 3.18
N LEU A 17 -0.30 4.33 2.77
CA LEU A 17 0.97 4.03 3.44
C LEU A 17 0.99 4.53 4.88
N GLY A 18 0.53 5.76 5.11
CA GLY A 18 0.44 6.34 6.46
C GLY A 18 -0.50 5.54 7.36
N GLY A 19 -1.70 5.22 6.88
CA GLY A 19 -2.68 4.47 7.64
C GLY A 19 -2.25 3.04 7.97
N ILE A 20 -1.70 2.30 6.99
CA ILE A 20 -1.25 0.92 7.23
C ILE A 20 -0.03 0.88 8.17
N THR A 21 0.87 1.84 8.06
CA THR A 21 2.04 1.96 8.97
C THR A 21 1.59 2.20 10.39
N HIS A 22 0.60 3.09 10.60
CA HIS A 22 0.01 3.30 11.90
C HIS A 22 -0.60 2.00 12.47
N GLN A 23 -1.43 1.29 11.69
CA GLN A 23 -2.03 0.03 12.12
C GLN A 23 -0.97 -1.04 12.41
N LEU A 24 0.09 -1.12 11.61
CA LEU A 24 1.22 -2.02 11.85
C LEU A 24 1.85 -1.75 13.22
N VAL A 25 2.21 -0.50 13.50
CA VAL A 25 2.81 -0.08 14.78
C VAL A 25 1.86 -0.40 15.94
N SER A 26 0.56 -0.13 15.79
CA SER A 26 -0.44 -0.37 16.84
C SER A 26 -0.61 -1.86 17.17
N THR A 27 -0.48 -2.76 16.17
CA THR A 27 -0.61 -4.22 16.38
C THR A 27 0.63 -4.87 16.98
N TRP A 28 1.83 -4.28 16.74
CA TRP A 28 3.08 -4.84 17.26
C TRP A 28 3.47 -4.29 18.62
N ARG A 29 2.87 -3.20 19.04
CA ARG A 29 3.17 -2.61 20.33
C ARG A 29 2.36 -3.26 21.44
N ALA A 30 3.05 -3.64 22.53
CA ALA A 30 2.38 -4.06 23.75
C ALA A 30 1.56 -2.90 24.34
N PRO A 31 0.40 -3.16 24.94
CA PRO A 31 -0.36 -2.16 25.69
C PRO A 31 0.54 -1.53 26.76
N ALA A 32 0.92 -0.29 26.58
CA ALA A 32 1.72 0.45 27.55
C ALA A 32 1.13 1.87 27.70
N PRO A 33 1.30 2.51 28.86
CA PRO A 33 0.86 3.88 29.03
C PRO A 33 1.45 4.79 27.93
N ALA A 34 0.62 5.62 27.34
CA ALA A 34 1.00 6.51 26.21
C ALA A 34 1.87 7.70 26.71
N LYS A 35 3.03 7.39 27.31
CA LYS A 35 3.92 8.39 27.91
C LYS A 35 4.79 9.15 26.91
N ASN A 36 5.05 8.58 25.73
CA ASN A 36 5.89 9.18 24.68
C ASN A 36 5.11 9.29 23.36
N PHE A 37 5.73 9.98 22.37
CA PHE A 37 5.14 10.18 21.04
C PHE A 37 4.69 8.88 20.39
N ILE A 38 5.56 7.86 20.34
CA ILE A 38 5.23 6.57 19.72
C ILE A 38 4.08 5.87 20.46
N GLY A 39 4.00 6.02 21.80
CA GLY A 39 2.89 5.49 22.57
C GLY A 39 1.56 6.15 22.26
N LYS A 40 1.56 7.48 22.14
CA LYS A 40 0.38 8.25 21.74
C LYS A 40 -0.04 7.90 20.32
N TYR A 41 0.91 7.80 19.40
CA TYR A 41 0.67 7.42 18.02
C TYR A 41 0.02 6.03 17.94
N ALA A 42 0.59 5.02 18.59
CA ALA A 42 0.06 3.66 18.59
C ALA A 42 -1.28 3.50 19.32
N ALA A 43 -1.63 4.43 20.22
CA ALA A 43 -2.88 4.41 20.96
C ALA A 43 -4.10 4.90 20.17
N VAL A 44 -3.89 5.53 19.02
CA VAL A 44 -5.00 5.93 18.14
C VAL A 44 -5.75 4.68 17.67
N ASN A 45 -7.08 4.74 17.69
CA ASN A 45 -7.91 3.59 17.32
C ASN A 45 -7.83 3.28 15.81
N GLY A 46 -6.99 2.32 15.45
CA GLY A 46 -6.82 1.87 14.06
C GLY A 46 -8.07 1.24 13.44
N ALA A 47 -8.99 0.70 14.24
CA ALA A 47 -10.24 0.14 13.75
C ALA A 47 -11.20 1.22 13.21
N ALA A 48 -11.12 2.44 13.72
CA ALA A 48 -12.03 3.52 13.36
C ALA A 48 -11.96 3.91 11.87
N TYR A 49 -10.81 3.70 11.21
CA TYR A 49 -10.61 4.06 9.80
C TYR A 49 -10.35 2.85 8.88
N THR A 50 -10.63 1.62 9.34
CA THR A 50 -10.45 0.39 8.53
C THR A 50 -11.18 0.45 7.19
N ASN A 51 -12.42 0.94 7.16
CA ASN A 51 -13.18 1.09 5.92
C ASN A 51 -12.52 2.10 4.97
N ALA A 52 -11.97 3.20 5.49
CA ALA A 52 -11.23 4.16 4.68
C ALA A 52 -9.97 3.52 4.07
N MET A 53 -9.26 2.66 4.82
CA MET A 53 -8.12 1.91 4.31
C MET A 53 -8.50 1.01 3.14
N ILE A 54 -9.63 0.30 3.22
CA ILE A 54 -10.13 -0.55 2.14
C ILE A 54 -10.46 0.28 0.90
N VAL A 55 -11.18 1.39 1.09
CA VAL A 55 -11.51 2.30 -0.02
C VAL A 55 -10.26 2.88 -0.68
N LEU A 56 -9.28 3.32 0.12
CA LEU A 56 -8.00 3.82 -0.39
C LEU A 56 -7.24 2.74 -1.16
N TYR A 57 -7.21 1.51 -0.64
CA TYR A 57 -6.53 0.39 -1.32
C TYR A 57 -7.17 0.11 -2.68
N VAL A 58 -8.49 -0.05 -2.72
CA VAL A 58 -9.24 -0.33 -3.95
C VAL A 58 -9.11 0.80 -4.94
N ALA A 59 -9.26 2.05 -4.50
CA ALA A 59 -9.11 3.22 -5.37
C ALA A 59 -7.68 3.33 -5.93
N ALA A 60 -6.65 3.13 -5.11
CA ALA A 60 -5.26 3.13 -5.56
C ALA A 60 -4.98 1.99 -6.56
N ALA A 61 -5.53 0.79 -6.32
CA ALA A 61 -5.39 -0.35 -7.23
C ALA A 61 -6.08 -0.10 -8.59
N ILE A 62 -7.30 0.47 -8.59
CA ILE A 62 -8.02 0.83 -9.82
C ILE A 62 -7.23 1.87 -10.62
N LEU A 63 -6.78 2.95 -9.97
CA LEU A 63 -5.98 3.97 -10.67
C LEU A 63 -4.66 3.39 -11.18
N GLY A 64 -4.00 2.53 -10.40
CA GLY A 64 -2.81 1.80 -10.85
C GLY A 64 -3.06 0.96 -12.09
N GLY A 65 -4.18 0.24 -12.13
CA GLY A 65 -4.60 -0.54 -13.30
C GLY A 65 -4.86 0.32 -14.55
N ILE A 66 -5.45 1.51 -14.40
CA ILE A 66 -5.65 2.46 -15.50
C ILE A 66 -4.30 2.98 -16.01
N ILE A 67 -3.37 3.29 -15.12
CA ILE A 67 -2.03 3.78 -15.45
C ILE A 67 -1.14 2.67 -16.04
N TYR A 68 -1.43 1.41 -15.74
CA TYR A 68 -0.64 0.27 -16.20
C TYR A 68 -0.63 0.11 -17.72
N ALA A 69 -1.75 0.40 -18.41
CA ALA A 69 -1.81 0.26 -19.86
C ALA A 69 -0.79 1.19 -20.58
N PRO A 70 -0.77 2.52 -20.34
CA PRO A 70 0.26 3.40 -20.91
C PRO A 70 1.67 3.09 -20.37
N TYR A 71 1.83 2.59 -19.13
CA TYR A 71 3.13 2.12 -18.65
C TYR A 71 3.71 1.04 -19.57
N ARG A 72 2.93 0.06 -19.98
CA ARG A 72 3.39 -1.04 -20.84
C ARG A 72 3.84 -0.58 -22.22
N LEU A 73 3.21 0.46 -22.74
CA LEU A 73 3.48 0.95 -24.10
C LEU A 73 4.65 1.93 -24.17
N ASP A 74 4.91 2.66 -23.09
CA ASP A 74 5.80 3.81 -23.07
C ASP A 74 7.01 3.61 -22.14
N ILE A 75 6.75 3.31 -20.87
CA ILE A 75 7.82 3.24 -19.88
C ILE A 75 8.54 1.90 -19.97
N ARG A 76 7.81 0.80 -20.10
CA ARG A 76 8.40 -0.54 -20.20
C ARG A 76 9.36 -0.65 -21.38
N THR A 77 8.96 -0.21 -22.56
CA THR A 77 9.80 -0.22 -23.75
C THR A 77 11.07 0.60 -23.55
N THR A 78 10.95 1.79 -22.97
CA THR A 78 12.13 2.61 -22.64
C THR A 78 13.08 1.90 -21.67
N LEU A 79 12.57 1.20 -20.65
CA LEU A 79 13.41 0.44 -19.71
C LEU A 79 14.11 -0.74 -20.38
N GLU A 80 13.46 -1.37 -21.36
CA GLU A 80 14.04 -2.43 -22.18
C GLU A 80 15.15 -1.88 -23.08
N ASP A 81 14.94 -0.75 -23.74
CA ASP A 81 15.94 -0.07 -24.57
C ASP A 81 17.16 0.41 -23.76
N LEU A 82 16.95 0.80 -22.51
CA LEU A 82 18.01 1.14 -21.55
C LEU A 82 18.72 -0.09 -20.97
N ASN A 83 18.35 -1.30 -21.38
CA ASN A 83 18.86 -2.57 -20.85
C ASN A 83 18.66 -2.73 -19.33
N LEU A 84 17.48 -2.36 -18.85
CA LEU A 84 17.06 -2.45 -17.44
C LEU A 84 15.89 -3.46 -17.24
N PRO A 85 16.01 -4.73 -17.68
CA PRO A 85 14.90 -5.69 -17.60
C PRO A 85 14.48 -5.99 -16.15
N ALA A 86 15.42 -5.88 -15.19
CA ALA A 86 15.14 -6.08 -13.79
C ALA A 86 14.13 -5.02 -13.24
N ALA A 87 14.14 -3.80 -13.76
CA ALA A 87 13.19 -2.76 -13.36
C ALA A 87 11.75 -3.15 -13.75
N ASN A 88 11.58 -3.75 -14.95
CA ASN A 88 10.28 -4.27 -15.37
C ASN A 88 9.83 -5.43 -14.48
N GLY A 89 10.71 -6.38 -14.15
CA GLY A 89 10.38 -7.53 -13.29
C GLY A 89 9.96 -7.08 -11.87
N VAL A 90 10.67 -6.12 -11.30
CA VAL A 90 10.33 -5.54 -9.98
C VAL A 90 8.98 -4.82 -10.03
N PHE A 91 8.66 -4.11 -11.12
CA PHE A 91 7.37 -3.48 -11.30
C PHE A 91 6.24 -4.50 -11.46
N GLU A 92 6.43 -5.54 -12.26
CA GLU A 92 5.43 -6.61 -12.42
C GLU A 92 5.18 -7.35 -11.10
N LEU A 93 6.22 -7.61 -10.32
CA LEU A 93 6.05 -8.17 -8.97
C LEU A 93 5.20 -7.27 -8.08
N LYS A 94 5.39 -5.94 -8.16
CA LYS A 94 4.54 -4.97 -7.44
C LYS A 94 3.07 -5.17 -7.79
N GLU A 95 2.73 -5.28 -9.07
CA GLU A 95 1.33 -5.46 -9.50
C GLU A 95 0.72 -6.76 -8.95
N HIS A 96 1.49 -7.86 -8.95
CA HIS A 96 1.04 -9.12 -8.38
C HIS A 96 0.80 -9.03 -6.87
N LEU A 97 1.71 -8.40 -6.12
CA LEU A 97 1.55 -8.25 -4.66
C LEU A 97 0.34 -7.38 -4.31
N ILE A 98 0.11 -6.30 -5.05
CA ILE A 98 -1.07 -5.46 -4.87
C ILE A 98 -2.36 -6.23 -5.20
N ALA A 99 -2.37 -7.04 -6.26
CA ALA A 99 -3.51 -7.89 -6.59
C ALA A 99 -3.79 -8.93 -5.48
N ILE A 100 -2.76 -9.60 -4.96
CA ILE A 100 -2.90 -10.53 -3.82
C ILE A 100 -3.50 -9.78 -2.61
N GLY A 101 -3.00 -8.58 -2.33
CA GLY A 101 -3.51 -7.76 -1.24
C GLY A 101 -5.01 -7.41 -1.37
N LEU A 102 -5.52 -7.21 -2.59
CA LEU A 102 -6.97 -7.01 -2.82
C LEU A 102 -7.80 -8.19 -2.32
N PHE A 103 -7.34 -9.42 -2.59
CA PHE A 103 -8.02 -10.63 -2.10
C PHE A 103 -7.91 -10.83 -0.59
N MET A 104 -6.97 -10.16 0.07
CA MET A 104 -6.83 -10.19 1.53
C MET A 104 -7.76 -9.20 2.25
N LEU A 105 -8.34 -8.21 1.56
CA LEU A 105 -9.15 -7.17 2.19
C LEU A 105 -10.38 -7.68 2.95
N PRO A 106 -11.13 -8.71 2.52
CA PRO A 106 -12.23 -9.24 3.30
C PRO A 106 -11.78 -9.79 4.68
N ALA A 107 -10.68 -10.53 4.72
CA ALA A 107 -10.11 -11.03 5.98
C ALA A 107 -9.54 -9.88 6.83
N TYR A 108 -8.85 -8.92 6.20
CA TYR A 108 -8.38 -7.70 6.86
C TYR A 108 -9.55 -6.95 7.52
N TRP A 109 -10.66 -6.74 6.81
CA TRP A 109 -11.85 -6.10 7.35
C TRP A 109 -12.42 -6.88 8.54
N LEU A 110 -12.54 -8.22 8.42
CA LEU A 110 -13.06 -9.08 9.48
C LEU A 110 -12.25 -8.93 10.77
N TYR A 111 -10.92 -8.89 10.67
CA TYR A 111 -10.03 -8.82 11.82
C TYR A 111 -9.89 -7.42 12.41
N TRP A 112 -10.23 -6.38 11.67
CA TRP A 112 -10.16 -4.99 12.11
C TRP A 112 -11.50 -4.36 12.48
N ARG A 113 -12.62 -5.03 12.23
CA ARG A 113 -13.94 -4.49 12.59
C ARG A 113 -14.08 -4.35 14.11
N THR A 114 -14.95 -3.42 14.54
CA THR A 114 -15.24 -3.18 15.94
C THR A 114 -16.47 -3.96 16.40
N PRO A 115 -16.47 -4.53 17.61
CA PRO A 115 -15.35 -4.56 18.58
C PRO A 115 -14.21 -5.48 18.15
N LEU A 116 -12.98 -5.12 18.51
CA LEU A 116 -11.80 -5.91 18.20
C LEU A 116 -11.78 -7.18 19.08
N ALA A 117 -11.99 -8.35 18.46
CA ALA A 117 -11.93 -9.61 19.16
C ALA A 117 -10.48 -9.97 19.54
N ALA A 118 -10.25 -10.33 20.80
CA ALA A 118 -8.92 -10.70 21.29
C ALA A 118 -8.38 -11.98 20.63
N GLU A 119 -9.26 -12.94 20.35
CA GLU A 119 -8.94 -14.19 19.62
C GLU A 119 -8.35 -13.95 18.23
N HIS A 120 -8.66 -12.82 17.60
CA HIS A 120 -8.15 -12.46 16.28
C HIS A 120 -6.88 -11.59 16.33
N ALA A 121 -6.30 -11.35 17.51
CA ALA A 121 -5.16 -10.44 17.64
C ALA A 121 -3.96 -10.89 16.78
N THR A 122 -3.62 -12.17 16.78
CA THR A 122 -2.52 -12.71 15.98
C THR A 122 -2.82 -12.65 14.49
N ALA A 123 -4.02 -13.04 14.07
CA ALA A 123 -4.42 -12.99 12.67
C ALA A 123 -4.42 -11.53 12.14
N ARG A 124 -4.95 -10.59 12.95
CA ARG A 124 -4.91 -9.15 12.66
C ARG A 124 -3.48 -8.64 12.50
N LYS A 125 -2.57 -9.02 13.39
CA LYS A 125 -1.16 -8.66 13.34
C LYS A 125 -0.49 -9.17 12.06
N VAL A 126 -0.69 -10.46 11.73
CA VAL A 126 -0.09 -11.10 10.55
C VAL A 126 -0.61 -10.45 9.26
N ILE A 127 -1.93 -10.34 9.09
CA ILE A 127 -2.50 -9.78 7.86
C ILE A 127 -2.11 -8.32 7.66
N THR A 128 -2.08 -7.53 8.74
CA THR A 128 -1.64 -6.13 8.68
C THR A 128 -0.17 -6.03 8.28
N THR A 129 0.67 -6.92 8.79
CA THR A 129 2.10 -6.96 8.44
C THR A 129 2.30 -7.27 6.97
N ILE A 130 1.61 -8.28 6.44
CA ILE A 130 1.70 -8.65 5.02
C ILE A 130 1.23 -7.51 4.13
N LEU A 131 0.05 -6.93 4.42
CA LEU A 131 -0.46 -5.78 3.65
C LEU A 131 0.47 -4.57 3.74
N ALA A 132 1.05 -4.30 4.91
CA ALA A 132 2.01 -3.22 5.06
C ALA A 132 3.26 -3.44 4.18
N LEU A 133 3.80 -4.66 4.15
CA LEU A 133 4.92 -5.01 3.28
C LEU A 133 4.58 -4.80 1.78
N PHE A 134 3.39 -5.22 1.35
CA PHE A 134 2.95 -5.04 -0.04
C PHE A 134 2.79 -3.57 -0.41
N ILE A 135 2.18 -2.76 0.48
CA ILE A 135 1.97 -1.33 0.26
C ILE A 135 3.30 -0.57 0.26
N TRP A 136 4.20 -0.87 1.20
CA TRP A 136 5.54 -0.27 1.23
C TRP A 136 6.35 -0.63 -0.02
N TYR A 137 6.36 -1.90 -0.40
CA TYR A 137 7.03 -2.35 -1.61
C TYR A 137 6.45 -1.65 -2.86
N GLY A 138 5.12 -1.63 -2.97
CA GLY A 138 4.43 -0.99 -4.08
C GLY A 138 4.74 0.50 -4.20
N PHE A 139 4.78 1.23 -3.07
CA PHE A 139 5.11 2.64 -3.02
C PHE A 139 6.57 2.90 -3.43
N LEU A 140 7.52 2.16 -2.86
CA LEU A 140 8.95 2.33 -3.14
C LEU A 140 9.27 2.02 -4.60
N VAL A 141 8.76 0.90 -5.12
CA VAL A 141 8.97 0.50 -6.53
C VAL A 141 8.37 1.54 -7.48
N GLY A 142 7.13 1.97 -7.23
CA GLY A 142 6.49 2.99 -8.06
C GLY A 142 7.27 4.30 -8.07
N HIS A 143 7.77 4.72 -6.90
CA HIS A 143 8.57 5.93 -6.77
C HIS A 143 9.93 5.82 -7.50
N ILE A 144 10.65 4.71 -7.33
CA ILE A 144 11.94 4.47 -7.99
C ILE A 144 11.78 4.46 -9.51
N ILE A 145 10.81 3.71 -10.03
CA ILE A 145 10.58 3.61 -11.48
C ILE A 145 10.22 4.98 -12.07
N ASN A 146 9.36 5.74 -11.38
CA ASN A 146 8.99 7.09 -11.83
C ASN A 146 10.18 8.07 -11.83
N ASN A 147 11.22 7.85 -11.02
CA ASN A 147 12.46 8.64 -11.06
C ASN A 147 13.42 8.20 -12.17
N ILE A 148 13.33 6.97 -12.66
CA ILE A 148 14.13 6.51 -13.81
C ILE A 148 13.50 7.02 -15.11
N LYS A 149 12.20 6.84 -15.26
CA LYS A 149 11.40 7.28 -16.40
C LYS A 149 9.96 7.54 -15.96
N GLY A 150 9.56 8.79 -15.96
CA GLY A 150 8.19 9.21 -15.72
C GLY A 150 7.42 9.50 -17.02
N PHE A 151 6.09 9.64 -16.93
CA PHE A 151 5.26 10.06 -18.04
C PHE A 151 5.56 11.51 -18.44
N GLY A 152 5.89 11.72 -19.72
CA GLY A 152 6.16 13.06 -20.26
C GLY A 152 7.60 13.55 -20.11
N GLN A 153 8.53 12.65 -19.79
CA GLN A 153 9.98 12.93 -19.75
C GLN A 153 10.69 12.28 -20.91
#